data_05d4ba06941d4d42abac879943599c9f
#
_entry.id   05d4ba06941d4d42abac879943599c9f
#
_cell.length_a   1.000
_cell.length_b   1.000
_cell.length_c   1.000
_cell.angle_alpha   90.00
_cell.angle_beta   90.00
_cell.angle_gamma   90.00
#
_symmetry.space_group_name_H-M   'P 1'
#
loop_
_entity.id
_entity.type
_entity.pdbx_description
1 polymer ?
#
loop_
_entity_poly.entity_id
_entity_poly.type
_entity_poly.pdbx_seq_one_letter_code
_entity_poly.pdbx_strand_id
1 'polypeptide(L)'
;MKVADHSRQQLNPDSPKSRRNFFMDNQELPKQRAIAALKSLFIGDALAMPVHWYYSVMDIERQFPGGVTDFEDAPAHHPSSIMSLHSTSQGGRGNSRRKASAASEIVGDVILKGKRKYWGVSNQHYHQQMVAGENTLNAHCAMALMKTLNRHDGQYCPDRFLGAYINLMTADPAQHPDTYAESYHRGYFANLQAGKPRDQCGAVTHDTASIGGLVTIAPIVIAARLRGVS
;
A
#
# COMPACT_ATOMS: atom_id res chain seq x y z
N MET A 1 -12.66 66.82 6.00
CA MET A 1 -11.90 65.64 5.56
C MET A 1 -11.17 65.09 6.80
N LYS A 2 -11.76 64.07 7.48
CA LYS A 2 -11.17 63.46 8.69
C LYS A 2 -10.47 62.17 8.27
N VAL A 3 -9.16 62.13 8.48
CA VAL A 3 -8.30 60.97 8.26
C VAL A 3 -8.53 60.02 9.45
N ALA A 4 -8.96 58.80 9.17
CA ALA A 4 -9.12 57.73 10.18
C ALA A 4 -7.73 57.15 10.50
N ASP A 5 -7.36 57.28 11.76
CA ASP A 5 -6.16 56.66 12.35
C ASP A 5 -6.42 55.19 12.56
N HIS A 6 -5.73 54.32 11.80
CA HIS A 6 -5.71 52.86 11.99
C HIS A 6 -4.57 52.52 12.92
N SER A 7 -4.78 52.68 14.23
CA SER A 7 -3.89 52.11 15.25
C SER A 7 -3.83 50.58 15.13
N ARG A 8 -2.72 50.09 14.58
CA ARG A 8 -2.35 48.67 14.65
C ARG A 8 -2.16 48.27 16.12
N GLN A 9 -3.10 47.54 16.67
CA GLN A 9 -2.89 46.86 17.95
C GLN A 9 -1.73 45.87 17.79
N GLN A 10 -0.56 46.21 18.33
CA GLN A 10 0.55 45.28 18.52
C GLN A 10 0.11 44.20 19.53
N LEU A 11 -0.07 42.97 19.07
CA LEU A 11 -0.32 41.83 19.94
C LEU A 11 0.88 41.63 20.86
N ASN A 12 0.67 41.71 22.16
CA ASN A 12 1.69 41.44 23.16
C ASN A 12 2.11 39.97 23.07
N PRO A 13 3.38 39.63 22.70
CA PRO A 13 3.85 38.27 22.49
C PRO A 13 3.83 37.41 23.78
N ASP A 14 3.74 38.02 24.97
CA ASP A 14 3.74 37.34 26.23
C ASP A 14 2.34 37.10 26.84
N SER A 15 1.27 37.43 26.12
CA SER A 15 -0.07 37.14 26.65
C SER A 15 -0.35 35.61 26.69
N PRO A 16 -1.08 35.12 27.73
CA PRO A 16 -1.44 33.70 27.78
C PRO A 16 -2.19 33.17 26.55
N LYS A 17 -2.93 34.06 25.86
CA LYS A 17 -3.62 33.75 24.59
C LYS A 17 -2.65 33.60 23.44
N SER A 18 -1.60 34.43 23.35
CA SER A 18 -0.56 34.35 22.33
C SER A 18 0.27 33.06 22.48
N ARG A 19 0.66 32.71 23.72
CA ARG A 19 1.36 31.45 23.99
C ARG A 19 0.49 30.22 23.68
N ARG A 20 -0.81 30.26 23.99
CA ARG A 20 -1.73 29.15 23.70
C ARG A 20 -1.91 28.95 22.20
N ASN A 21 -2.03 30.01 21.44
CA ASN A 21 -2.13 29.94 19.97
C ASN A 21 -0.82 29.47 19.32
N PHE A 22 0.35 29.90 19.84
CA PHE A 22 1.66 29.46 19.37
C PHE A 22 1.90 27.96 19.63
N PHE A 23 1.49 27.44 20.79
CA PHE A 23 1.59 26.01 21.10
C PHE A 23 0.58 25.17 20.33
N MET A 24 -0.63 25.68 20.05
CA MET A 24 -1.63 25.01 19.23
C MET A 24 -1.18 24.91 17.78
N ASP A 25 -0.59 25.97 17.23
CA ASP A 25 -0.04 26.00 15.87
C ASP A 25 1.12 24.99 15.67
N ASN A 26 1.98 24.84 16.68
CA ASN A 26 3.09 23.89 16.61
C ASN A 26 2.68 22.40 16.63
N GLN A 27 1.50 22.07 17.14
CA GLN A 27 0.98 20.69 17.09
C GLN A 27 0.07 20.42 15.90
N GLU A 28 -0.64 21.42 15.43
CA GLU A 28 -1.59 21.28 14.34
C GLU A 28 -0.87 21.06 12.99
N LEU A 29 0.21 21.79 12.71
CA LEU A 29 0.97 21.67 11.48
C LEU A 29 1.56 20.26 11.25
N PRO A 30 2.17 19.57 12.23
CA PRO A 30 2.59 18.19 12.07
C PRO A 30 1.45 17.22 11.76
N LYS A 31 0.28 17.40 12.39
CA LYS A 31 -0.91 16.58 12.09
C LYS A 31 -1.41 16.78 10.67
N GLN A 32 -1.53 18.03 10.23
CA GLN A 32 -1.94 18.34 8.85
C GLN A 32 -0.97 17.75 7.82
N ARG A 33 0.34 17.83 8.06
CA ARG A 33 1.36 17.20 7.21
C ARG A 33 1.24 15.68 7.20
N ALA A 34 0.99 15.06 8.35
CA ALA A 34 0.77 13.63 8.47
C ALA A 34 -0.47 13.17 7.68
N ILE A 35 -1.57 13.90 7.81
CA ILE A 35 -2.81 13.64 7.06
C ILE A 35 -2.56 13.78 5.55
N ALA A 36 -1.87 14.85 5.13
CA ALA A 36 -1.54 15.06 3.73
C ALA A 36 -0.66 13.93 3.19
N ALA A 37 0.38 13.51 3.91
CA ALA A 37 1.27 12.42 3.52
C ALA A 37 0.52 11.09 3.38
N LEU A 38 -0.36 10.75 4.34
CA LEU A 38 -1.16 9.53 4.27
C LEU A 38 -2.16 9.58 3.11
N LYS A 39 -2.85 10.72 2.90
CA LYS A 39 -3.75 10.88 1.74
C LYS A 39 -2.98 10.74 0.43
N SER A 40 -1.79 11.34 0.32
CA SER A 40 -0.97 11.25 -0.89
C SER A 40 -0.53 9.82 -1.19
N LEU A 41 -0.29 8.99 -0.16
CA LEU A 41 0.03 7.57 -0.35
C LEU A 41 -1.13 6.85 -1.05
N PHE A 42 -2.36 7.00 -0.54
CA PHE A 42 -3.53 6.31 -1.11
C PHE A 42 -3.94 6.89 -2.48
N ILE A 43 -3.86 8.20 -2.65
CA ILE A 43 -4.13 8.87 -3.93
C ILE A 43 -3.11 8.42 -4.97
N GLY A 44 -1.81 8.41 -4.63
CA GLY A 44 -0.74 8.01 -5.53
C GLY A 44 -0.84 6.55 -5.95
N ASP A 45 -1.18 5.65 -5.02
CA ASP A 45 -1.41 4.23 -5.30
C ASP A 45 -2.57 4.04 -6.28
N ALA A 46 -3.72 4.65 -6.00
CA ALA A 46 -4.91 4.53 -6.86
C ALA A 46 -4.71 5.18 -8.24
N LEU A 47 -3.96 6.30 -8.31
CA LEU A 47 -3.64 6.97 -9.56
C LEU A 47 -2.65 6.15 -10.41
N ALA A 48 -1.69 5.48 -9.78
CA ALA A 48 -0.71 4.65 -10.48
C ALA A 48 -1.23 3.26 -10.87
N MET A 49 -2.30 2.79 -10.23
CA MET A 49 -2.84 1.43 -10.40
C MET A 49 -3.04 1.02 -11.88
N PRO A 50 -3.61 1.82 -12.77
CA PRO A 50 -3.89 1.40 -14.14
C PRO A 50 -2.64 1.19 -15.01
N VAL A 51 -1.47 1.69 -14.57
CA VAL A 51 -0.19 1.56 -15.28
C VAL A 51 0.88 0.80 -14.51
N HIS A 52 0.51 0.08 -13.46
CA HIS A 52 1.46 -0.72 -12.70
C HIS A 52 2.20 -1.71 -13.60
N TRP A 53 3.53 -1.73 -13.47
CA TRP A 53 4.46 -2.59 -14.21
C TRP A 53 4.43 -2.44 -15.73
N TYR A 54 3.98 -1.29 -16.25
CA TYR A 54 4.27 -0.92 -17.62
C TYR A 54 5.75 -0.54 -17.71
N TYR A 55 6.53 -1.29 -18.48
CA TYR A 55 7.97 -1.07 -18.60
C TYR A 55 8.35 -0.17 -19.80
N SER A 56 7.36 0.27 -20.57
CA SER A 56 7.52 1.13 -21.72
C SER A 56 6.62 2.35 -21.59
N VAL A 57 7.24 3.53 -21.61
CA VAL A 57 6.50 4.81 -21.66
C VAL A 57 5.59 4.88 -22.88
N MET A 58 6.01 4.29 -24.04
CA MET A 58 5.19 4.24 -25.24
C MET A 58 3.92 3.39 -25.06
N ASP A 59 3.97 2.36 -24.23
CA ASP A 59 2.78 1.56 -23.94
C ASP A 59 1.82 2.31 -23.01
N ILE A 60 2.35 3.08 -22.06
CA ILE A 60 1.55 4.00 -21.24
C ILE A 60 0.87 5.04 -22.13
N GLU A 61 1.64 5.73 -22.98
CA GLU A 61 1.13 6.77 -23.86
C GLU A 61 0.09 6.24 -24.88
N ARG A 62 0.25 5.00 -25.34
CA ARG A 62 -0.72 4.35 -26.23
C ARG A 62 -2.03 4.04 -25.52
N GLN A 63 -1.95 3.60 -24.25
CA GLN A 63 -3.13 3.26 -23.44
C GLN A 63 -3.81 4.49 -22.86
N PHE A 64 -3.01 5.49 -22.46
CA PHE A 64 -3.44 6.74 -21.84
C PHE A 64 -2.75 7.92 -22.54
N PRO A 65 -3.28 8.40 -23.67
CA PRO A 65 -2.69 9.52 -24.40
C PRO A 65 -2.61 10.78 -23.53
N GLY A 66 -1.39 11.32 -23.35
CA GLY A 66 -1.12 12.43 -22.45
C GLY A 66 -0.84 12.02 -21.01
N GLY A 67 -0.76 10.72 -20.73
CA GLY A 67 -0.49 10.16 -19.41
C GLY A 67 -1.74 9.97 -18.55
N VAL A 68 -1.54 9.38 -17.36
CA VAL A 68 -2.62 9.19 -16.38
C VAL A 68 -2.79 10.47 -15.58
N THR A 69 -3.87 11.19 -15.80
CA THR A 69 -4.16 12.50 -15.17
C THR A 69 -5.32 12.46 -14.18
N ASP A 70 -6.06 11.36 -14.14
CA ASP A 70 -7.17 11.12 -13.22
C ASP A 70 -7.19 9.65 -12.81
N PHE A 71 -8.09 9.28 -11.90
CA PHE A 71 -8.32 7.87 -11.57
C PHE A 71 -8.95 7.15 -12.75
N GLU A 72 -8.37 6.01 -13.11
CA GLU A 72 -8.79 5.19 -14.23
C GLU A 72 -9.01 3.74 -13.81
N ASP A 73 -9.89 3.04 -14.51
CA ASP A 73 -10.08 1.60 -14.32
C ASP A 73 -8.83 0.83 -14.77
N ALA A 74 -8.57 -0.31 -14.14
CA ALA A 74 -7.53 -1.21 -14.60
C ALA A 74 -7.86 -1.71 -16.02
N PRO A 75 -6.97 -1.49 -17.03
CA PRO A 75 -7.18 -2.04 -18.37
C PRO A 75 -7.30 -3.57 -18.35
N ALA A 76 -8.10 -4.14 -19.21
CA ALA A 76 -8.18 -5.60 -19.34
C ALA A 76 -6.85 -6.20 -19.82
N HIS A 77 -6.16 -5.50 -20.72
CA HIS A 77 -4.91 -5.92 -21.35
C HIS A 77 -3.72 -5.20 -20.74
N HIS A 78 -2.62 -5.94 -20.51
CA HIS A 78 -1.33 -5.40 -20.12
C HIS A 78 -0.23 -5.96 -21.04
N PRO A 79 0.55 -5.12 -21.72
CA PRO A 79 1.43 -5.57 -22.81
C PRO A 79 2.56 -6.49 -22.36
N SER A 80 2.94 -6.44 -21.08
CA SER A 80 4.08 -7.18 -20.52
C SER A 80 3.76 -7.97 -19.25
N SER A 81 2.49 -8.24 -18.97
CA SER A 81 2.11 -9.01 -17.78
C SER A 81 2.66 -10.43 -17.81
N ILE A 82 3.19 -10.85 -16.68
CA ILE A 82 3.78 -12.16 -16.44
C ILE A 82 3.14 -12.89 -15.26
N MET A 83 1.85 -12.65 -14.99
CA MET A 83 1.11 -13.32 -13.92
C MET A 83 1.09 -14.83 -14.14
N SER A 84 2.07 -15.54 -13.59
CA SER A 84 2.19 -16.98 -13.69
C SER A 84 1.96 -17.65 -12.34
N LEU A 85 1.12 -18.68 -12.31
CA LEU A 85 0.93 -19.53 -11.12
C LEU A 85 2.23 -20.21 -10.68
N HIS A 86 3.15 -20.47 -11.61
CA HIS A 86 4.45 -21.09 -11.29
C HIS A 86 5.40 -20.20 -10.48
N SER A 87 5.12 -18.91 -10.40
CA SER A 87 5.92 -17.97 -9.60
C SER A 87 5.40 -17.77 -8.18
N THR A 88 4.41 -18.54 -7.74
CA THR A 88 3.70 -18.30 -6.47
C THR A 88 4.53 -18.53 -5.23
N SER A 89 5.47 -19.48 -5.24
CA SER A 89 6.26 -19.82 -4.05
C SER A 89 7.71 -19.37 -4.11
N GLN A 90 8.30 -19.22 -5.27
CA GLN A 90 9.73 -18.96 -5.41
C GLN A 90 10.09 -17.78 -6.31
N GLY A 91 9.12 -17.00 -6.76
CA GLY A 91 9.31 -15.74 -7.45
C GLY A 91 10.19 -15.76 -8.70
N GLY A 92 9.96 -14.87 -9.62
CA GLY A 92 10.90 -14.54 -10.68
C GLY A 92 10.77 -15.29 -11.99
N ARG A 93 11.21 -14.61 -13.02
CA ARG A 93 11.19 -14.98 -14.44
C ARG A 93 12.05 -16.21 -14.80
N GLY A 94 12.38 -17.10 -13.98
CA GLY A 94 13.38 -18.09 -14.34
C GLY A 94 13.08 -19.53 -13.97
N ASN A 95 12.11 -19.80 -13.12
CA ASN A 95 11.96 -21.13 -12.51
C ASN A 95 10.71 -21.90 -12.96
N SER A 96 10.29 -21.76 -14.19
CA SER A 96 9.15 -22.48 -14.76
C SER A 96 9.32 -24.01 -14.88
N ARG A 97 10.44 -24.58 -14.44
CA ARG A 97 10.73 -26.02 -14.56
C ARG A 97 10.56 -26.86 -13.31
N ARG A 98 10.24 -26.28 -12.15
CA ARG A 98 9.92 -27.08 -10.97
C ARG A 98 8.43 -27.44 -11.01
N LYS A 99 8.14 -28.72 -11.12
CA LYS A 99 6.79 -29.29 -10.96
C LYS A 99 6.17 -28.71 -9.68
N ALA A 100 4.99 -28.09 -9.81
CA ALA A 100 4.17 -27.76 -8.66
C ALA A 100 4.01 -29.03 -7.84
N SER A 101 4.54 -29.05 -6.63
CA SER A 101 4.20 -30.09 -5.67
C SER A 101 2.70 -29.98 -5.40
N ALA A 102 2.06 -31.06 -5.03
CA ALA A 102 0.64 -31.12 -4.64
C ALA A 102 0.31 -30.32 -3.37
N ALA A 103 1.17 -29.39 -2.98
CA ALA A 103 0.93 -28.43 -1.92
C ALA A 103 -0.16 -27.46 -2.37
N SER A 104 -1.09 -27.14 -1.49
CA SER A 104 -2.12 -26.11 -1.63
C SER A 104 -1.59 -24.92 -2.41
N GLU A 105 -2.27 -24.53 -3.46
CA GLU A 105 -1.86 -23.36 -4.24
C GLU A 105 -2.09 -22.10 -3.41
N ILE A 106 -1.03 -21.33 -3.23
CA ILE A 106 -1.08 -20.12 -2.41
C ILE A 106 -2.12 -19.14 -2.95
N VAL A 107 -2.09 -18.88 -4.26
CA VAL A 107 -3.07 -18.00 -4.90
C VAL A 107 -4.38 -18.75 -5.15
N GLY A 108 -5.45 -18.22 -4.61
CA GLY A 108 -6.81 -18.75 -4.71
C GLY A 108 -7.22 -19.65 -3.55
N ASP A 109 -6.29 -20.42 -2.98
CA ASP A 109 -6.60 -21.32 -1.86
C ASP A 109 -6.29 -20.67 -0.50
N VAL A 110 -5.18 -19.95 -0.39
CA VAL A 110 -4.72 -19.33 0.86
C VAL A 110 -4.98 -17.82 0.84
N ILE A 111 -4.48 -17.14 -0.17
CA ILE A 111 -4.66 -15.70 -0.40
C ILE A 111 -5.37 -15.45 -1.73
N LEU A 112 -5.88 -14.24 -1.94
CA LEU A 112 -6.56 -13.86 -3.18
C LEU A 112 -7.72 -14.83 -3.52
N LYS A 113 -8.50 -15.19 -2.52
CA LYS A 113 -9.63 -16.12 -2.68
C LYS A 113 -10.62 -15.62 -3.74
N GLY A 114 -11.03 -16.53 -4.63
CA GLY A 114 -11.87 -16.21 -5.79
C GLY A 114 -11.17 -15.49 -6.95
N LYS A 115 -9.87 -15.17 -6.83
CA LYS A 115 -9.11 -14.40 -7.84
C LYS A 115 -8.21 -15.28 -8.73
N ARG A 116 -8.10 -16.57 -8.47
CA ARG A 116 -7.26 -17.51 -9.23
C ARG A 116 -7.48 -17.47 -10.75
N LYS A 117 -8.70 -17.24 -11.20
CA LYS A 117 -9.05 -17.16 -12.64
C LYS A 117 -8.29 -16.10 -13.42
N TYR A 118 -7.69 -15.12 -12.75
CA TYR A 118 -6.88 -14.07 -13.38
C TYR A 118 -5.41 -14.46 -13.55
N TRP A 119 -4.98 -15.55 -12.92
CA TRP A 119 -3.60 -16.03 -12.93
C TRP A 119 -3.37 -17.08 -14.01
N GLY A 120 -2.17 -17.06 -14.62
CA GLY A 120 -1.80 -17.98 -15.69
C GLY A 120 -2.35 -17.60 -17.06
N VAL A 121 -2.98 -16.44 -17.17
CA VAL A 121 -3.48 -15.89 -18.44
C VAL A 121 -2.52 -14.80 -18.92
N SER A 122 -2.03 -14.95 -20.16
CA SER A 122 -1.10 -13.99 -20.74
C SER A 122 -1.74 -12.63 -20.96
N ASN A 123 -0.98 -11.58 -20.72
CA ASN A 123 -1.34 -10.20 -21.01
C ASN A 123 -2.60 -9.69 -20.29
N GLN A 124 -3.05 -10.34 -19.22
CA GLN A 124 -4.02 -9.75 -18.33
C GLN A 124 -3.37 -8.71 -17.42
N HIS A 125 -4.08 -7.64 -17.14
CA HIS A 125 -3.62 -6.63 -16.21
C HIS A 125 -3.48 -7.22 -14.78
N TYR A 126 -2.46 -6.79 -14.03
CA TYR A 126 -2.22 -7.27 -12.67
C TYR A 126 -3.39 -6.98 -11.73
N HIS A 127 -4.04 -5.83 -11.89
CA HIS A 127 -5.17 -5.37 -11.08
C HIS A 127 -6.51 -5.56 -11.81
N GLN A 128 -6.70 -6.71 -12.44
CA GLN A 128 -7.89 -7.01 -13.26
C GLN A 128 -9.19 -6.70 -12.51
N GLN A 129 -10.09 -5.96 -13.14
CA GLN A 129 -11.39 -5.53 -12.62
C GLN A 129 -11.35 -4.51 -11.47
N MET A 130 -10.21 -3.99 -11.10
CA MET A 130 -10.19 -2.84 -10.22
C MET A 130 -10.70 -1.59 -10.96
N VAL A 131 -11.50 -0.80 -10.27
CA VAL A 131 -12.11 0.41 -10.83
C VAL A 131 -11.37 1.67 -10.37
N ALA A 132 -11.64 2.76 -11.07
CA ALA A 132 -11.05 4.07 -10.81
C ALA A 132 -11.14 4.46 -9.32
N GLY A 133 -10.02 4.83 -8.74
CA GLY A 133 -9.91 5.24 -7.33
C GLY A 133 -9.77 4.10 -6.31
N GLU A 134 -9.84 2.84 -6.73
CA GLU A 134 -9.54 1.72 -5.84
C GLU A 134 -8.04 1.60 -5.57
N ASN A 135 -7.71 1.22 -4.35
CA ASN A 135 -6.34 1.01 -3.90
C ASN A 135 -5.87 -0.43 -4.09
N THR A 136 -4.59 -0.60 -4.40
CA THR A 136 -3.95 -1.91 -4.52
C THR A 136 -3.71 -2.58 -3.16
N LEU A 137 -3.32 -3.85 -3.18
CA LEU A 137 -3.05 -4.65 -1.99
C LEU A 137 -2.04 -3.99 -1.05
N ASN A 138 -1.02 -3.33 -1.58
CA ASN A 138 -0.01 -2.66 -0.76
C ASN A 138 -0.60 -1.53 0.09
N ALA A 139 -1.50 -0.74 -0.48
CA ALA A 139 -2.23 0.29 0.27
C ALA A 139 -3.19 -0.33 1.29
N HIS A 140 -3.85 -1.46 0.98
CA HIS A 140 -4.64 -2.20 1.96
C HIS A 140 -3.80 -2.74 3.12
N CYS A 141 -2.57 -3.20 2.87
CA CYS A 141 -1.62 -3.57 3.92
C CYS A 141 -1.23 -2.36 4.79
N ALA A 142 -0.95 -1.21 4.17
CA ALA A 142 -0.70 0.04 4.89
C ALA A 142 -1.92 0.46 5.73
N MET A 143 -3.13 0.31 5.22
CA MET A 143 -4.37 0.57 5.97
C MET A 143 -4.53 -0.37 7.16
N ALA A 144 -4.23 -1.67 7.01
CA ALA A 144 -4.24 -2.64 8.12
C ALA A 144 -3.25 -2.23 9.21
N LEU A 145 -2.06 -1.78 8.82
CA LEU A 145 -1.06 -1.26 9.74
C LEU A 145 -1.56 0.01 10.46
N MET A 146 -2.13 0.98 9.74
CA MET A 146 -2.71 2.18 10.34
C MET A 146 -3.79 1.85 11.36
N LYS A 147 -4.70 0.91 11.04
CA LYS A 147 -5.73 0.45 11.98
C LYS A 147 -5.12 -0.18 13.23
N THR A 148 -4.03 -0.94 13.08
CA THR A 148 -3.31 -1.55 14.20
C THR A 148 -2.65 -0.50 15.08
N LEU A 149 -1.95 0.47 14.48
CA LEU A 149 -1.34 1.59 15.19
C LEU A 149 -2.39 2.41 15.94
N ASN A 150 -3.50 2.76 15.29
CA ASN A 150 -4.58 3.55 15.90
C ASN A 150 -5.19 2.87 17.14
N ARG A 151 -5.32 1.53 17.12
CA ARG A 151 -5.85 0.76 18.26
C ARG A 151 -4.87 0.67 19.44
N HIS A 152 -3.64 1.08 19.26
CA HIS A 152 -2.55 0.93 20.22
C HIS A 152 -1.75 2.22 20.41
N ASP A 153 -2.42 3.38 20.37
CA ASP A 153 -1.85 4.70 20.61
C ASP A 153 -0.58 4.98 19.80
N GLY A 154 -0.57 4.54 18.55
CA GLY A 154 0.54 4.71 17.62
C GLY A 154 1.74 3.80 17.90
N GLN A 155 1.63 2.83 18.82
CA GLN A 155 2.70 1.89 19.11
C GLN A 155 2.69 0.72 18.13
N TYR A 156 3.82 0.52 17.47
CA TYR A 156 4.02 -0.63 16.61
C TYR A 156 4.32 -1.89 17.40
N CYS A 157 3.58 -2.94 17.10
CA CYS A 157 3.82 -4.29 17.62
C CYS A 157 3.81 -5.27 16.44
N PRO A 158 4.95 -5.89 16.09
CA PRO A 158 5.05 -6.80 14.95
C PRO A 158 4.00 -7.90 14.98
N ASP A 159 3.80 -8.51 16.13
CA ASP A 159 2.89 -9.63 16.31
C ASP A 159 1.42 -9.26 16.03
N ARG A 160 0.99 -8.09 16.48
CA ARG A 160 -0.35 -7.56 16.22
C ARG A 160 -0.55 -7.21 14.75
N PHE A 161 0.47 -6.60 14.13
CA PHE A 161 0.41 -6.31 12.70
C PHE A 161 0.38 -7.60 11.87
N LEU A 162 1.23 -8.58 12.17
CA LEU A 162 1.21 -9.87 11.49
C LEU A 162 -0.15 -10.56 11.59
N GLY A 163 -0.80 -10.51 12.75
CA GLY A 163 -2.17 -11.01 12.90
C GLY A 163 -3.16 -10.30 11.98
N ALA A 164 -3.13 -8.97 11.94
CA ALA A 164 -4.00 -8.17 11.07
C ALA A 164 -3.71 -8.41 9.57
N TYR A 165 -2.45 -8.54 9.20
CA TYR A 165 -2.00 -8.84 7.85
C TYR A 165 -2.47 -10.23 7.39
N ILE A 166 -2.28 -11.26 8.22
CA ILE A 166 -2.74 -12.62 7.91
C ILE A 166 -4.26 -12.61 7.71
N ASN A 167 -5.01 -11.97 8.61
CA ASN A 167 -6.47 -11.88 8.50
C ASN A 167 -6.92 -11.16 7.22
N LEU A 168 -6.26 -10.05 6.84
CA LEU A 168 -6.55 -9.35 5.58
C LEU A 168 -6.34 -10.26 4.36
N MET A 169 -5.19 -10.92 4.33
CA MET A 169 -4.76 -11.70 3.17
C MET A 169 -5.54 -13.00 2.98
N THR A 170 -5.96 -13.64 4.09
CA THR A 170 -6.63 -14.95 4.06
C THR A 170 -8.15 -14.86 4.16
N ALA A 171 -8.71 -13.65 4.21
CA ALA A 171 -10.15 -13.45 4.34
C ALA A 171 -10.93 -14.11 3.19
N ASP A 172 -12.09 -14.66 3.54
CA ASP A 172 -13.04 -15.26 2.59
C ASP A 172 -14.45 -14.74 2.90
N PRO A 173 -15.06 -13.94 2.03
CA PRO A 173 -14.49 -13.40 0.80
C PRO A 173 -13.32 -12.43 1.04
N ALA A 174 -12.47 -12.23 0.00
CA ALA A 174 -11.35 -11.29 0.06
C ALA A 174 -11.82 -9.88 0.47
N GLN A 175 -11.10 -9.25 1.40
CA GLN A 175 -11.44 -7.92 1.94
C GLN A 175 -10.80 -6.75 1.16
N HIS A 176 -10.30 -7.03 -0.02
CA HIS A 176 -9.72 -6.04 -0.93
C HIS A 176 -10.06 -6.39 -2.39
N PRO A 177 -10.15 -5.41 -3.29
CA PRO A 177 -10.52 -5.65 -4.69
C PRO A 177 -9.40 -6.30 -5.50
N ASP A 178 -8.15 -6.11 -5.10
CA ASP A 178 -6.96 -6.47 -5.86
C ASP A 178 -6.91 -7.96 -6.25
N THR A 179 -6.37 -8.20 -7.43
CA THR A 179 -6.19 -9.53 -8.03
C THR A 179 -4.75 -9.99 -8.00
N TYR A 180 -3.82 -9.13 -7.59
CA TYR A 180 -2.40 -9.41 -7.55
C TYR A 180 -1.84 -9.35 -6.13
N ALA A 181 -0.83 -10.16 -5.89
CA ALA A 181 0.04 -10.08 -4.72
C ALA A 181 1.47 -10.38 -5.17
N GLU A 182 2.41 -9.55 -4.79
CA GLU A 182 3.82 -9.71 -5.11
C GLU A 182 4.39 -11.01 -4.55
N SER A 183 5.51 -11.45 -5.12
CA SER A 183 6.11 -12.74 -4.77
C SER A 183 6.52 -12.85 -3.30
N TYR A 184 6.86 -11.76 -2.63
CA TYR A 184 7.19 -11.79 -1.21
C TYR A 184 5.96 -12.07 -0.33
N HIS A 185 4.76 -11.58 -0.70
CA HIS A 185 3.51 -11.98 -0.05
C HIS A 185 3.25 -13.46 -0.26
N ARG A 186 3.32 -13.93 -1.51
CA ARG A 186 3.10 -15.34 -1.83
C ARG A 186 4.09 -16.26 -1.12
N GLY A 187 5.36 -15.86 -1.07
CA GLY A 187 6.40 -16.57 -0.35
C GLY A 187 6.18 -16.63 1.16
N TYR A 188 5.70 -15.53 1.76
CA TYR A 188 5.32 -15.50 3.17
C TYR A 188 4.25 -16.56 3.47
N PHE A 189 3.18 -16.59 2.69
CA PHE A 189 2.09 -17.53 2.92
C PHE A 189 2.47 -18.98 2.55
N ALA A 190 3.38 -19.19 1.60
CA ALA A 190 3.94 -20.51 1.35
C ALA A 190 4.74 -21.02 2.55
N ASN A 191 5.53 -20.17 3.18
CA ASN A 191 6.27 -20.52 4.39
C ASN A 191 5.33 -20.78 5.57
N LEU A 192 4.27 -19.98 5.73
CA LEU A 192 3.26 -20.15 6.77
C LEU A 192 2.53 -21.49 6.61
N GLN A 193 2.13 -21.86 5.39
CA GLN A 193 1.51 -23.15 5.08
C GLN A 193 2.46 -24.33 5.31
N ALA A 194 3.75 -24.12 5.14
CA ALA A 194 4.77 -25.11 5.48
C ALA A 194 5.03 -25.23 7.00
N GLY A 195 4.26 -24.53 7.84
CA GLY A 195 4.33 -24.62 9.30
C GLY A 195 5.43 -23.77 9.94
N LYS A 196 6.02 -22.80 9.22
CA LYS A 196 6.99 -21.89 9.86
C LYS A 196 6.29 -20.94 10.82
N PRO A 197 6.93 -20.55 11.94
CA PRO A 197 6.44 -19.50 12.81
C PRO A 197 6.16 -18.20 12.02
N ARG A 198 5.08 -17.51 12.33
CA ARG A 198 4.61 -16.36 11.54
C ARG A 198 5.62 -15.21 11.44
N ASP A 199 6.46 -15.02 12.43
CA ASP A 199 7.55 -14.05 12.48
C ASP A 199 8.77 -14.47 11.64
N GLN A 200 8.83 -15.73 11.19
CA GLN A 200 9.91 -16.30 10.38
C GLN A 200 9.47 -16.62 8.94
N CYS A 201 8.24 -16.24 8.56
CA CYS A 201 7.69 -16.53 7.23
C CYS A 201 8.20 -15.60 6.14
N GLY A 202 8.93 -14.54 6.46
CA GLY A 202 9.49 -13.61 5.47
C GLY A 202 10.21 -14.34 4.34
N ALA A 203 9.99 -13.92 3.11
CA ALA A 203 10.58 -14.52 1.93
C ALA A 203 11.40 -13.48 1.15
N VAL A 204 12.63 -13.82 0.82
CA VAL A 204 13.44 -13.05 -0.11
C VAL A 204 13.14 -13.54 -1.53
N THR A 205 12.62 -12.65 -2.35
CA THR A 205 12.22 -12.93 -3.73
C THR A 205 12.76 -11.84 -4.65
N HIS A 206 12.54 -11.96 -5.97
CA HIS A 206 12.95 -10.90 -6.90
C HIS A 206 12.21 -9.57 -6.67
N ASP A 207 10.99 -9.60 -6.14
CA ASP A 207 10.23 -8.39 -5.81
C ASP A 207 10.68 -7.75 -4.49
N THR A 208 11.51 -8.41 -3.69
CA THR A 208 11.97 -7.88 -2.40
C THR A 208 12.78 -6.58 -2.55
N ALA A 209 13.46 -6.42 -3.67
CA ALA A 209 14.18 -5.19 -4.00
C ALA A 209 13.27 -4.09 -4.53
N SER A 210 11.97 -4.35 -4.71
CA SER A 210 11.00 -3.34 -5.14
C SER A 210 10.62 -2.40 -4.01
N ILE A 211 10.05 -1.24 -4.38
CA ILE A 211 9.58 -0.24 -3.41
C ILE A 211 8.33 -0.68 -2.63
N GLY A 212 7.67 -1.78 -3.02
CA GLY A 212 6.39 -2.22 -2.44
C GLY A 212 6.44 -2.39 -0.92
N GLY A 213 7.53 -2.95 -0.37
CA GLY A 213 7.72 -3.04 1.07
C GLY A 213 7.90 -1.69 1.77
N LEU A 214 8.49 -0.70 1.08
CA LEU A 214 8.77 0.63 1.63
C LEU A 214 7.49 1.45 1.82
N VAL A 215 6.53 1.38 0.90
CA VAL A 215 5.25 2.13 1.02
C VAL A 215 4.46 1.69 2.25
N THR A 216 4.54 0.44 2.65
CA THR A 216 3.80 -0.08 3.80
C THR A 216 4.32 0.41 5.15
N ILE A 217 5.57 0.90 5.25
CA ILE A 217 6.13 1.40 6.52
C ILE A 217 5.81 2.88 6.79
N ALA A 218 5.33 3.63 5.81
CA ALA A 218 5.02 5.05 5.97
C ALA A 218 4.14 5.36 7.18
N PRO A 219 3.08 4.59 7.50
CA PRO A 219 2.28 4.80 8.71
C PRO A 219 3.08 4.69 10.02
N ILE A 220 4.08 3.78 10.09
CA ILE A 220 4.93 3.65 11.30
C ILE A 220 5.77 4.91 11.48
N VAL A 221 6.40 5.39 10.42
CA VAL A 221 7.27 6.58 10.46
C VAL A 221 6.46 7.80 10.90
N ILE A 222 5.26 7.97 10.34
CA ILE A 222 4.36 9.06 10.69
C ILE A 222 3.92 8.96 12.16
N ALA A 223 3.49 7.78 12.60
CA ALA A 223 3.07 7.57 13.99
C ALA A 223 4.22 7.81 14.97
N ALA A 224 5.43 7.32 14.68
CA ALA A 224 6.62 7.57 15.49
C ALA A 224 6.92 9.08 15.58
N ARG A 225 6.88 9.78 14.44
CA ARG A 225 7.13 11.23 14.41
C ARG A 225 6.10 12.03 15.22
N LEU A 226 4.82 11.68 15.11
CA LEU A 226 3.75 12.35 15.87
C LEU A 226 3.87 12.11 17.39
N ARG A 227 4.48 11.00 17.79
CA ARG A 227 4.77 10.67 19.20
C ARG A 227 6.09 11.27 19.70
N GLY A 228 6.83 11.99 18.87
CA GLY A 228 8.12 12.58 19.24
C GLY A 228 9.27 11.56 19.31
N VAL A 229 9.10 10.37 18.72
CA VAL A 229 10.19 9.39 18.58
C VAL A 229 11.05 9.82 17.39
N SER A 230 12.35 10.04 17.63
CA SER A 230 13.35 10.40 16.62
C SER A 230 14.02 9.17 16.03
#